data_47b69b61f4111677afe8810d73d333f8
#
_entry.id   47b69b61f4111677afe8810d73d333f8
#
_cell.length_a   1.000
_cell.length_b   1.000
_cell.length_c   1.000
_cell.angle_alpha   90.00
_cell.angle_beta   90.00
_cell.angle_gamma   90.00
#
_symmetry.space_group_name_H-M   'P 1'
#
loop_
_entity.id
_entity.type
_entity.pdbx_description
1 polymer ?
#
loop_
_entity_poly.entity_id
_entity_poly.type
_entity_poly.pdbx_seq_one_letter_code
_entity_poly.pdbx_strand_id
1 'polypeptide(L)'
;MDKITEYCTGCRACEQLCTHHAIEMKPNKEGFLSAYINREKCVDCGLCQNRCPQNALMQKSEPLMSLAVRDRDDKELELSASGGAFAAVARMILQRGGVVIGAAYHDDMTVGHFIVERLEDLHKVQSSKYVQSNT
;
A
#
# COMPACT_ATOMS: atom_id res chain seq x y z
N MET A 1 -21.29 6.11 -13.46
CA MET A 1 -20.47 6.29 -12.24
C MET A 1 -19.20 7.02 -12.64
N ASP A 2 -18.89 8.11 -11.96
CA ASP A 2 -17.74 8.93 -12.31
C ASP A 2 -16.52 8.47 -11.51
N LYS A 3 -15.36 8.46 -12.15
CA LYS A 3 -14.08 8.20 -11.48
C LYS A 3 -13.62 9.42 -10.69
N ILE A 4 -12.95 9.19 -9.58
CA ILE A 4 -12.34 10.24 -8.76
C ILE A 4 -11.07 10.77 -9.43
N THR A 5 -10.31 9.86 -10.05
CA THR A 5 -9.09 10.14 -10.81
C THR A 5 -8.87 9.07 -11.86
N GLU A 6 -8.22 9.42 -12.97
CA GLU A 6 -7.80 8.46 -14.00
C GLU A 6 -6.66 7.54 -13.52
N TYR A 7 -5.86 8.01 -12.58
CA TYR A 7 -4.67 7.31 -12.06
C TYR A 7 -4.93 6.61 -10.72
N CYS A 8 -6.13 6.05 -10.53
CA CYS A 8 -6.50 5.41 -9.27
C CYS A 8 -5.59 4.22 -8.96
N THR A 9 -4.98 4.22 -7.77
CA THR A 9 -4.14 3.12 -7.27
C THR A 9 -4.90 2.14 -6.36
N GLY A 10 -6.21 2.36 -6.16
CA GLY A 10 -7.03 1.50 -5.32
C GLY A 10 -6.78 1.61 -3.81
N CYS A 11 -6.13 2.68 -3.35
CA CYS A 11 -5.74 2.86 -1.95
C CYS A 11 -6.89 3.09 -0.95
N ARG A 12 -8.13 3.15 -1.41
CA ARG A 12 -9.38 3.31 -0.62
C ARG A 12 -9.47 4.55 0.29
N ALA A 13 -8.49 5.45 0.28
CA ALA A 13 -8.52 6.64 1.12
C ALA A 13 -9.81 7.46 0.95
N CYS A 14 -10.27 7.64 -0.29
CA CYS A 14 -11.51 8.36 -0.60
C CYS A 14 -12.77 7.64 -0.06
N GLU A 15 -12.79 6.31 -0.07
CA GLU A 15 -13.87 5.49 0.49
C GLU A 15 -13.96 5.67 2.00
N GLN A 16 -12.82 5.61 2.71
CA GLN A 16 -12.76 5.81 4.17
C GLN A 16 -13.12 7.24 4.59
N LEU A 17 -12.80 8.22 3.77
CA LEU A 17 -13.10 9.63 4.06
C LEU A 17 -14.55 10.03 3.77
N CYS A 18 -15.29 9.23 3.00
CA CYS A 18 -16.65 9.58 2.58
C CYS A 18 -17.69 9.26 3.66
N THR A 19 -18.10 10.27 4.42
CA THR A 19 -19.13 10.14 5.47
C THR A 19 -20.52 9.77 4.93
N HIS A 20 -20.75 9.95 3.62
CA HIS A 20 -22.00 9.60 2.93
C HIS A 20 -21.95 8.21 2.29
N HIS A 21 -20.84 7.47 2.45
CA HIS A 21 -20.66 6.15 1.83
C HIS A 21 -21.02 6.13 0.33
N ALA A 22 -20.64 7.23 -0.36
CA ALA A 22 -20.92 7.41 -1.78
C ALA A 22 -19.79 6.90 -2.69
N ILE A 23 -18.72 6.31 -2.14
CA ILE A 23 -17.63 5.75 -2.92
C ILE A 23 -17.73 4.23 -2.94
N GLU A 24 -17.62 3.67 -4.13
CA GLU A 24 -17.64 2.22 -4.37
C GLU A 24 -16.36 1.79 -5.07
N MET A 25 -15.67 0.80 -4.49
CA MET A 25 -14.49 0.21 -5.13
C MET A 25 -14.92 -0.90 -6.07
N LYS A 26 -14.65 -0.75 -7.37
CA LYS A 26 -15.01 -1.73 -8.41
C LYS A 26 -13.82 -2.01 -9.32
N PRO A 27 -13.69 -3.22 -9.85
CA PRO A 27 -12.66 -3.51 -10.84
C PRO A 27 -12.89 -2.66 -12.11
N ASN A 28 -11.80 -2.11 -12.64
CA ASN A 28 -11.77 -1.48 -13.94
C ASN A 28 -11.69 -2.55 -15.06
N LYS A 29 -11.53 -2.13 -16.32
CA LYS A 29 -11.46 -3.06 -17.48
C LYS A 29 -10.25 -4.01 -17.41
N GLU A 30 -9.22 -3.66 -16.66
CA GLU A 30 -7.99 -4.43 -16.49
C GLU A 30 -8.02 -5.30 -15.21
N GLY A 31 -9.13 -5.24 -14.43
CA GLY A 31 -9.30 -6.00 -13.20
C GLY A 31 -8.80 -5.29 -11.94
N PHE A 32 -8.19 -4.11 -12.04
CA PHE A 32 -7.73 -3.36 -10.88
C PHE A 32 -8.87 -2.60 -10.20
N LEU A 33 -8.88 -2.63 -8.86
CA LEU A 33 -9.83 -1.85 -8.09
C LEU A 33 -9.64 -0.35 -8.32
N SER A 34 -10.73 0.32 -8.65
CA SER A 34 -10.80 1.77 -8.83
C SER A 34 -11.99 2.33 -8.08
N ALA A 35 -11.89 3.57 -7.64
CA ALA A 35 -12.93 4.25 -6.88
C ALA A 35 -13.91 4.97 -7.81
N TYR A 36 -15.19 4.70 -7.62
CA TYR A 36 -16.30 5.30 -8.38
C TYR A 36 -17.27 6.02 -7.45
N ILE A 37 -17.84 7.13 -7.93
CA ILE A 37 -18.82 7.93 -7.19
C ILE A 37 -20.22 7.44 -7.49
N ASN A 38 -20.95 7.06 -6.45
CA ASN A 38 -22.39 6.83 -6.52
C ASN A 38 -23.12 8.19 -6.39
N ARG A 39 -23.68 8.69 -7.49
CA ARG A 39 -24.30 10.02 -7.56
C ARG A 39 -25.57 10.15 -6.73
N GLU A 40 -26.27 9.07 -6.44
CA GLU A 40 -27.47 9.07 -5.60
C GLU A 40 -27.15 9.39 -4.13
N LYS A 41 -25.94 9.04 -3.68
CA LYS A 41 -25.48 9.26 -2.30
C LYS A 41 -24.54 10.45 -2.18
N CYS A 42 -24.00 10.96 -3.29
CA CYS A 42 -23.00 12.00 -3.31
C CYS A 42 -23.62 13.38 -3.09
N VAL A 43 -23.05 14.14 -2.17
CA VAL A 43 -23.43 15.54 -1.88
C VAL A 43 -22.45 16.57 -2.49
N ASP A 44 -21.58 16.15 -3.38
CA ASP A 44 -20.60 16.97 -4.12
C ASP A 44 -19.67 17.84 -3.21
N CYS A 45 -19.33 17.35 -2.02
CA CYS A 45 -18.44 18.07 -1.09
C CYS A 45 -16.98 18.16 -1.56
N GLY A 46 -16.57 17.39 -2.58
CA GLY A 46 -15.23 17.40 -3.17
C GLY A 46 -14.11 16.77 -2.31
N LEU A 47 -14.41 16.26 -1.11
CA LEU A 47 -13.41 15.76 -0.18
C LEU A 47 -12.56 14.62 -0.77
N CYS A 48 -13.20 13.69 -1.47
CA CYS A 48 -12.53 12.55 -2.11
C CYS A 48 -11.53 12.96 -3.20
N GLN A 49 -11.82 14.02 -3.95
CA GLN A 49 -10.92 14.56 -4.99
C GLN A 49 -9.78 15.37 -4.38
N ASN A 50 -10.08 16.21 -3.38
CA ASN A 50 -9.10 17.10 -2.75
C ASN A 50 -8.08 16.33 -1.89
N ARG A 51 -8.45 15.16 -1.37
CA ARG A 51 -7.58 14.31 -0.53
C ARG A 51 -6.99 13.12 -1.28
N CYS A 52 -7.29 12.98 -2.58
CA CYS A 52 -6.71 11.93 -3.38
C CYS A 52 -5.20 12.19 -3.58
N PRO A 53 -4.31 11.24 -3.18
CA PRO A 53 -2.87 11.44 -3.35
C PRO A 53 -2.46 11.53 -4.83
N GLN A 54 -3.27 10.97 -5.75
CA GLN A 54 -3.01 11.07 -7.19
C GLN A 54 -3.38 12.44 -7.79
N ASN A 55 -4.26 13.20 -7.12
CA ASN A 55 -4.61 14.56 -7.53
C ASN A 55 -3.74 15.61 -6.83
N ALA A 56 -2.98 15.22 -5.81
CA ALA A 56 -2.10 16.13 -5.10
C ALA A 56 -0.86 16.46 -5.94
N LEU A 57 -0.50 17.74 -6.00
CA LEU A 57 0.80 18.15 -6.54
C LEU A 57 1.89 17.67 -5.58
N MET A 58 2.60 16.60 -5.97
CA MET A 58 3.76 16.14 -5.21
C MET A 58 4.91 17.15 -5.35
N GLN A 59 5.35 17.72 -4.24
CA GLN A 59 6.60 18.45 -4.21
C GLN A 59 7.74 17.45 -4.39
N LYS A 60 8.46 17.57 -5.50
CA LYS A 60 9.68 16.81 -5.73
C LYS A 60 10.82 17.46 -4.96
N SER A 61 11.55 16.68 -4.20
CA SER A 61 12.81 17.09 -3.57
C SER A 61 13.95 16.25 -4.13
N GLU A 62 15.11 16.85 -4.26
CA GLU A 62 16.32 16.12 -4.61
C GLU A 62 16.72 15.20 -3.46
N PRO A 63 17.12 13.94 -3.74
CA PRO A 63 17.62 13.06 -2.70
C PRO A 63 18.95 13.57 -2.16
N LEU A 64 19.13 13.52 -0.84
CA LEU A 64 20.39 13.88 -0.20
C LEU A 64 21.51 12.92 -0.62
N MET A 65 21.20 11.65 -0.78
CA MET A 65 22.11 10.58 -1.16
C MET A 65 21.33 9.38 -1.69
N SER A 66 21.91 8.69 -2.67
CA SER A 66 21.38 7.41 -3.17
C SER A 66 22.43 6.32 -2.94
N LEU A 67 22.03 5.22 -2.32
CA LEU A 67 22.91 4.10 -1.97
C LEU A 67 22.37 2.80 -2.54
N ALA A 68 23.25 1.98 -3.10
CA ALA A 68 22.98 0.57 -3.34
C ALA A 68 23.41 -0.21 -2.09
N VAL A 69 22.47 -0.96 -1.51
CA VAL A 69 22.71 -1.72 -0.28
C VAL A 69 22.33 -3.19 -0.45
N ARG A 70 23.04 -4.06 0.29
CA ARG A 70 22.67 -5.46 0.43
C ARG A 70 22.81 -5.89 1.89
N ASP A 71 21.98 -6.82 2.35
CA ASP A 71 22.13 -7.46 3.66
C ASP A 71 23.45 -8.25 3.68
N ARG A 72 24.12 -8.28 4.82
CA ARG A 72 25.35 -9.05 5.04
C ARG A 72 25.07 -10.50 5.38
N ASP A 73 23.86 -10.81 5.85
CA ASP A 73 23.44 -12.18 6.12
C ASP A 73 22.88 -12.78 4.83
N ASP A 74 23.58 -13.77 4.30
CA ASP A 74 23.19 -14.43 3.05
C ASP A 74 21.86 -15.18 3.17
N LYS A 75 21.49 -15.70 4.35
CA LYS A 75 20.20 -16.34 4.57
C LYS A 75 19.04 -15.34 4.47
N GLU A 76 19.21 -14.17 5.06
CA GLU A 76 18.22 -13.09 4.96
C GLU A 76 18.12 -12.53 3.55
N LEU A 77 19.26 -12.51 2.84
CA LEU A 77 19.28 -12.10 1.46
C LEU A 77 18.52 -13.06 0.55
N GLU A 78 18.66 -14.38 0.76
CA GLU A 78 17.92 -15.41 0.02
C GLU A 78 16.40 -15.30 0.20
N LEU A 79 15.94 -14.84 1.38
CA LEU A 79 14.51 -14.61 1.65
C LEU A 79 13.99 -13.28 1.06
N SER A 80 14.86 -12.47 0.50
CA SER A 80 14.53 -11.13 0.02
C SER A 80 14.50 -11.09 -1.51
N ALA A 81 13.58 -10.30 -2.08
CA ALA A 81 13.47 -10.14 -3.53
C ALA A 81 14.60 -9.27 -4.15
N SER A 82 15.40 -8.59 -3.31
CA SER A 82 16.47 -7.68 -3.73
C SER A 82 17.55 -7.63 -2.64
N GLY A 83 18.17 -6.50 -2.37
CA GLY A 83 19.27 -6.37 -1.40
C GLY A 83 18.90 -6.54 0.07
N GLY A 84 17.66 -6.84 0.44
CA GLY A 84 17.26 -7.12 1.83
C GLY A 84 17.06 -5.89 2.70
N ALA A 85 17.08 -4.68 2.15
CA ALA A 85 16.95 -3.44 2.92
C ALA A 85 15.67 -3.39 3.77
N PHE A 86 14.53 -3.85 3.22
CA PHE A 86 13.28 -3.93 3.97
C PHE A 86 13.43 -4.81 5.21
N ALA A 87 13.96 -6.03 5.05
CA ALA A 87 14.13 -6.98 6.14
C ALA A 87 15.08 -6.44 7.23
N ALA A 88 16.18 -5.80 6.85
CA ALA A 88 17.12 -5.20 7.77
C ALA A 88 16.50 -4.11 8.64
N VAL A 89 15.74 -3.19 8.02
CA VAL A 89 15.03 -2.11 8.74
C VAL A 89 13.91 -2.69 9.61
N ALA A 90 13.13 -3.62 9.08
CA ALA A 90 12.03 -4.26 9.81
C ALA A 90 12.51 -5.00 11.07
N ARG A 91 13.60 -5.78 10.96
CA ARG A 91 14.24 -6.43 12.11
C ARG A 91 14.64 -5.42 13.19
N MET A 92 15.26 -4.33 12.79
CA MET A 92 15.67 -3.29 13.75
C MET A 92 14.47 -2.68 14.50
N ILE A 93 13.35 -2.45 13.80
CA ILE A 93 12.12 -1.92 14.40
C ILE A 93 11.50 -2.93 15.37
N LEU A 94 11.35 -4.19 14.96
CA LEU A 94 10.78 -5.26 15.78
C LEU A 94 11.64 -5.54 17.03
N GLN A 95 12.98 -5.54 16.91
CA GLN A 95 13.89 -5.70 18.05
C GLN A 95 13.78 -4.57 19.09
N ARG A 96 13.30 -3.39 18.68
CA ARG A 96 13.03 -2.24 19.55
C ARG A 96 11.61 -2.22 20.11
N GLY A 97 10.82 -3.27 19.92
CA GLY A 97 9.44 -3.36 20.35
C GLY A 97 8.46 -2.57 19.48
N GLY A 98 8.86 -2.19 18.28
CA GLY A 98 7.99 -1.57 17.30
C GLY A 98 7.18 -2.58 16.52
N VAL A 99 6.34 -2.08 15.59
CA VAL A 99 5.53 -2.90 14.69
C VAL A 99 5.89 -2.59 13.23
N VAL A 100 5.71 -3.58 12.36
CA VAL A 100 5.90 -3.44 10.91
C VAL A 100 4.60 -3.79 10.20
N ILE A 101 4.19 -2.96 9.26
CA ILE A 101 3.03 -3.25 8.40
C ILE A 101 3.56 -3.52 7.00
N GLY A 102 3.17 -4.65 6.43
CA GLY A 102 3.58 -5.05 5.10
C GLY A 102 2.51 -5.83 4.37
N ALA A 103 2.67 -5.94 3.05
CA ALA A 103 1.79 -6.73 2.21
C ALA A 103 2.13 -8.21 2.31
N ALA A 104 1.13 -9.07 2.48
CA ALA A 104 1.27 -10.52 2.47
C ALA A 104 0.09 -11.19 1.76
N TYR A 105 0.26 -12.44 1.38
CA TYR A 105 -0.81 -13.27 0.84
C TYR A 105 -1.70 -13.81 1.96
N HIS A 106 -3.01 -13.76 1.74
CA HIS A 106 -3.99 -14.58 2.46
C HIS A 106 -3.99 -16.02 1.91
N ASP A 107 -4.67 -16.93 2.61
CA ASP A 107 -4.77 -18.35 2.20
C ASP A 107 -5.46 -18.51 0.83
N ASP A 108 -6.33 -17.59 0.45
CA ASP A 108 -7.02 -17.53 -0.84
C ASP A 108 -6.18 -16.86 -1.95
N MET A 109 -4.90 -16.59 -1.70
CA MET A 109 -3.97 -15.93 -2.62
C MET A 109 -4.28 -14.46 -2.92
N THR A 110 -5.23 -13.84 -2.25
CA THR A 110 -5.38 -12.38 -2.28
C THR A 110 -4.29 -11.71 -1.46
N VAL A 111 -3.99 -10.44 -1.75
CA VAL A 111 -2.96 -9.68 -1.01
C VAL A 111 -3.62 -8.62 -0.14
N GLY A 112 -3.25 -8.60 1.12
CA GLY A 112 -3.67 -7.62 2.11
C GLY A 112 -2.50 -7.05 2.90
N HIS A 113 -2.80 -6.12 3.82
CA HIS A 113 -1.82 -5.57 4.74
C HIS A 113 -1.90 -6.28 6.09
N PHE A 114 -0.75 -6.69 6.60
CA PHE A 114 -0.61 -7.42 7.86
C PHE A 114 0.27 -6.66 8.82
N ILE A 115 -0.10 -6.69 10.09
CA ILE A 115 0.71 -6.18 11.20
C ILE A 115 1.61 -7.31 11.68
N VAL A 116 2.91 -7.03 11.75
CA VAL A 116 3.94 -7.94 12.25
C VAL A 116 4.54 -7.31 13.49
N GLU A 117 4.47 -8.05 14.61
CA GLU A 117 4.98 -7.64 15.93
C GLU A 117 6.15 -8.51 16.38
N ARG A 118 6.38 -9.65 15.71
CA ARG A 118 7.42 -10.62 16.07
C ARG A 118 8.34 -10.92 14.91
N LEU A 119 9.61 -11.14 15.21
CA LEU A 119 10.63 -11.45 14.20
C LEU A 119 10.31 -12.70 13.40
N GLU A 120 9.74 -13.73 14.02
CA GLU A 120 9.36 -14.99 13.39
C GLU A 120 8.31 -14.85 12.30
N ASP A 121 7.48 -13.80 12.36
CA ASP A 121 6.42 -13.50 11.40
C ASP A 121 6.88 -12.59 10.26
N LEU A 122 8.10 -12.03 10.33
CA LEU A 122 8.61 -11.08 9.33
C LEU A 122 8.62 -11.66 7.92
N HIS A 123 8.93 -12.95 7.77
CA HIS A 123 9.00 -13.63 6.48
C HIS A 123 7.69 -13.53 5.67
N LYS A 124 6.54 -13.39 6.32
CA LYS A 124 5.21 -13.29 5.69
C LYS A 124 5.08 -12.04 4.82
N VAL A 125 5.72 -10.95 5.25
CA VAL A 125 5.66 -9.64 4.58
C VAL A 125 6.93 -9.31 3.78
N GLN A 126 7.93 -10.19 3.80
CA GLN A 126 9.11 -10.07 2.96
C GLN A 126 8.78 -10.30 1.49
N SER A 127 9.64 -9.79 0.62
CA SER A 127 9.53 -9.87 -0.84
C SER A 127 8.36 -9.10 -1.44
N SER A 128 8.47 -8.77 -2.70
CA SER A 128 7.47 -7.99 -3.44
C SER A 128 6.27 -8.85 -3.84
N LYS A 129 5.08 -8.30 -3.70
CA LYS A 129 3.83 -8.87 -4.21
C LYS A 129 3.42 -8.04 -5.44
N TYR A 130 3.48 -8.67 -6.62
CA TYR A 130 3.24 -7.98 -7.91
C TYR A 130 1.77 -7.97 -8.32
N VAL A 131 0.88 -7.85 -7.34
CA VAL A 131 -0.57 -7.73 -7.50
C VAL A 131 -1.09 -6.60 -6.63
N GLN A 132 -2.28 -6.09 -6.94
CA GLN A 132 -2.91 -5.04 -6.15
C GLN A 132 -3.31 -5.59 -4.77
N SER A 133 -2.86 -4.90 -3.72
CA SER A 133 -3.26 -5.21 -2.35
C SER A 133 -4.64 -4.62 -2.05
N ASN A 134 -5.43 -5.33 -1.28
CA ASN A 134 -6.62 -4.78 -0.65
C ASN A 134 -6.18 -4.04 0.63
N THR A 135 -6.39 -2.74 0.67
CA THR A 135 -5.91 -1.84 1.73
C THR A 135 -7.04 -1.45 2.67
#